data_bee8b9879256a8c29780de234c1873fd
#
_entry.id   bee8b9879256a8c29780de234c1873fd
#
_cell.length_a   1.000
_cell.length_b   1.000
_cell.length_c   1.000
_cell.angle_alpha   90.00
_cell.angle_beta   90.00
_cell.angle_gamma   90.00
#
_symmetry.space_group_name_H-M   'P 1'
#
loop_
_entity.id
_entity.type
_entity.pdbx_description
1 polymer ?
#
loop_
_entity_poly.entity_id
_entity_poly.type
_entity_poly.pdbx_seq_one_letter_code
_entity_poly.pdbx_strand_id
1 'polypeptide(L)'
;EGEHYILAGYPWFKCRARDMFISLPGLTLALDEVDQFEDVMKTAEKAIRSFINDEPAGYKIYEMEHPDVLLWAVWALQQYAKETSREQCRQKYGELLKDIIEFIRQRKHENLFLHENGLLYANGTDKAITWMNSTVNGHPVIPRTGYIVEFNALWYNALRFVADLVREDGNVLLADALDVQAEVTGKSFIEVFRNEYGYLLDYVDGNMMDWSVRPNMIFAVAFDYSPLDRAQKKQVLDIATKELLTPKGLRTLSPKSGGYNPNYVGPQIQRDYAYHQGTAWPWLMGFYMEAYLRIYKMSGLSFIERQLIGLEDELTIHCISSLPELFDGNPPFKGRGAVSFAMNVAEVLRILKLLSKYY
;
A
#
# COMPACT_ATOMS: atom_id res chain seq x y z
N GLU A 1 -4.44 13.23 -26.44
CA GLU A 1 -4.48 14.61 -25.88
C GLU A 1 -5.29 14.59 -24.59
N GLY A 2 -4.71 15.06 -23.47
CA GLY A 2 -5.38 15.20 -22.18
C GLY A 2 -5.40 13.94 -21.29
N GLU A 3 -4.55 12.94 -21.54
CA GLU A 3 -4.37 11.81 -20.64
C GLU A 3 -3.10 12.00 -19.80
N HIS A 4 -3.22 11.83 -18.48
CA HIS A 4 -2.15 12.04 -17.53
C HIS A 4 -1.81 10.73 -16.82
N TYR A 5 -0.52 10.42 -16.68
CA TYR A 5 -0.01 9.16 -16.17
C TYR A 5 1.14 9.39 -15.19
N ILE A 6 1.31 8.50 -14.24
CA ILE A 6 2.51 8.42 -13.38
C ILE A 6 3.30 7.18 -13.79
N LEU A 7 4.55 7.37 -14.21
CA LEU A 7 5.46 6.25 -14.43
C LEU A 7 5.95 5.70 -13.07
N ALA A 8 5.92 4.39 -12.92
CA ALA A 8 6.34 3.75 -11.68
C ALA A 8 7.82 4.00 -11.35
N GLY A 9 8.68 4.05 -12.38
CA GLY A 9 10.10 4.33 -12.20
C GLY A 9 10.87 4.48 -13.51
N TYR A 10 11.91 5.30 -13.46
CA TYR A 10 12.75 5.59 -14.62
C TYR A 10 14.05 4.77 -14.54
N PRO A 11 14.58 4.20 -15.66
CA PRO A 11 14.12 4.44 -17.04
C PRO A 11 13.17 3.38 -17.63
N TRP A 12 12.91 2.24 -16.95
CA TRP A 12 12.27 1.10 -17.62
C TRP A 12 10.84 0.76 -17.17
N PHE A 13 10.38 1.28 -16.02
CA PHE A 13 9.02 1.03 -15.59
C PHE A 13 8.02 1.90 -16.31
N LYS A 14 6.86 1.31 -16.61
CA LYS A 14 5.70 1.98 -17.22
C LYS A 14 4.74 2.47 -16.13
N CYS A 15 3.58 2.98 -16.54
CA CYS A 15 2.49 3.28 -15.62
C CYS A 15 1.85 1.97 -15.14
N ARG A 16 2.16 1.55 -13.94
CA ARG A 16 1.52 0.43 -13.26
C ARG A 16 0.44 0.96 -12.33
N ALA A 17 -0.74 0.35 -12.35
CA ALA A 17 -1.90 0.84 -11.62
C ALA A 17 -1.66 0.97 -10.11
N ARG A 18 -1.10 -0.05 -9.46
CA ARG A 18 -0.78 0.00 -8.03
C ARG A 18 0.18 1.14 -7.70
N ASP A 19 1.30 1.20 -8.41
CA ASP A 19 2.34 2.21 -8.20
C ASP A 19 1.78 3.62 -8.43
N MET A 20 0.92 3.80 -9.43
CA MET A 20 0.26 5.06 -9.72
C MET A 20 -0.64 5.49 -8.55
N PHE A 21 -1.54 4.63 -8.05
CA PHE A 21 -2.46 4.99 -6.97
C PHE A 21 -1.74 5.25 -5.65
N ILE A 22 -0.68 4.49 -5.33
CA ILE A 22 0.14 4.74 -4.14
C ILE A 22 0.90 6.06 -4.27
N SER A 23 1.42 6.38 -5.46
CA SER A 23 2.23 7.58 -5.70
C SER A 23 1.39 8.86 -5.83
N LEU A 24 0.17 8.75 -6.32
CA LEU A 24 -0.67 9.88 -6.71
C LEU A 24 -0.86 10.92 -5.58
N PRO A 25 -1.22 10.56 -4.35
CA PRO A 25 -1.37 11.56 -3.29
C PRO A 25 -0.08 12.31 -2.96
N GLY A 26 1.06 11.61 -2.92
CA GLY A 26 2.35 12.22 -2.59
C GLY A 26 2.90 13.12 -3.69
N LEU A 27 2.69 12.76 -4.97
CA LEU A 27 3.20 13.53 -6.11
C LEU A 27 2.31 14.72 -6.48
N THR A 28 1.11 14.83 -5.91
CA THR A 28 0.15 15.88 -6.24
C THR A 28 -0.38 16.58 -4.98
N LEU A 29 -1.21 15.92 -4.18
CA LEU A 29 -1.86 16.51 -3.00
C LEU A 29 -0.85 17.02 -1.96
N ALA A 30 0.27 16.33 -1.78
CA ALA A 30 1.31 16.78 -0.86
C ALA A 30 2.00 18.09 -1.31
N LEU A 31 1.88 18.44 -2.59
CA LEU A 31 2.39 19.66 -3.20
C LEU A 31 1.29 20.72 -3.41
N ASP A 32 0.11 20.50 -2.86
CA ASP A 32 -1.09 21.35 -3.04
C ASP A 32 -1.61 21.42 -4.48
N GLU A 33 -1.24 20.43 -5.33
CA GLU A 33 -1.58 20.33 -6.75
C GLU A 33 -2.84 19.47 -6.97
N VAL A 34 -3.99 19.95 -6.46
CA VAL A 34 -5.27 19.22 -6.51
C VAL A 34 -5.71 18.97 -7.95
N ASP A 35 -5.55 19.95 -8.83
CA ASP A 35 -5.93 19.82 -10.25
C ASP A 35 -5.14 18.71 -10.96
N GLN A 36 -3.87 18.55 -10.64
CA GLN A 36 -3.04 17.45 -11.20
C GLN A 36 -3.51 16.09 -10.70
N PHE A 37 -3.93 15.99 -9.42
CA PHE A 37 -4.56 14.79 -8.91
C PHE A 37 -5.80 14.42 -9.73
N GLU A 38 -6.68 15.38 -9.94
CA GLU A 38 -7.93 15.19 -10.69
C GLU A 38 -7.68 14.82 -12.16
N ASP A 39 -6.68 15.40 -12.80
CA ASP A 39 -6.30 15.08 -14.18
C ASP A 39 -5.82 13.62 -14.32
N VAL A 40 -4.99 13.15 -13.40
CA VAL A 40 -4.56 11.74 -13.36
C VAL A 40 -5.75 10.83 -13.03
N MET A 41 -6.57 11.19 -12.04
CA MET A 41 -7.77 10.43 -11.68
C MET A 41 -8.79 10.34 -12.80
N LYS A 42 -8.94 11.36 -13.62
CA LYS A 42 -9.80 11.32 -14.82
C LYS A 42 -9.39 10.22 -15.80
N THR A 43 -8.07 10.03 -15.99
CA THR A 43 -7.55 8.92 -16.81
C THR A 43 -7.72 7.58 -16.09
N ALA A 44 -7.42 7.52 -14.80
CA ALA A 44 -7.53 6.32 -13.99
C ALA A 44 -8.97 5.83 -13.83
N GLU A 45 -9.94 6.74 -13.64
CA GLU A 45 -11.36 6.41 -13.54
C GLU A 45 -11.87 5.70 -14.81
N LYS A 46 -11.49 6.18 -15.99
CA LYS A 46 -11.84 5.50 -17.24
C LYS A 46 -11.30 4.08 -17.29
N ALA A 47 -10.04 3.87 -16.86
CA ALA A 47 -9.43 2.54 -16.80
C ALA A 47 -10.13 1.64 -15.76
N ILE A 48 -10.48 2.17 -14.59
CA ILE A 48 -11.25 1.44 -13.57
C ILE A 48 -12.62 1.02 -14.11
N ARG A 49 -13.35 1.95 -14.73
CA ARG A 49 -14.70 1.66 -15.28
C ARG A 49 -14.64 0.63 -16.39
N SER A 50 -13.67 0.73 -17.32
CA SER A 50 -13.46 -0.28 -18.35
C SER A 50 -13.19 -1.65 -17.73
N PHE A 51 -12.35 -1.72 -16.68
CA PHE A 51 -12.07 -2.97 -15.97
C PHE A 51 -13.33 -3.54 -15.29
N ILE A 52 -14.08 -2.72 -14.56
CA ILE A 52 -15.31 -3.16 -13.85
C ILE A 52 -16.39 -3.65 -14.83
N ASN A 53 -16.50 -3.03 -16.02
CA ASN A 53 -17.48 -3.35 -17.02
C ASN A 53 -17.03 -4.41 -18.04
N ASP A 54 -15.83 -4.97 -17.86
CA ASP A 54 -15.22 -5.92 -18.81
C ASP A 54 -15.15 -5.35 -20.25
N GLU A 55 -14.78 -4.06 -20.35
CA GLU A 55 -14.61 -3.35 -21.62
C GLU A 55 -13.14 -3.33 -22.04
N PRO A 56 -12.82 -3.29 -23.35
CA PRO A 56 -11.45 -3.20 -23.82
C PRO A 56 -10.75 -1.95 -23.28
N ALA A 57 -9.65 -2.13 -22.57
CA ALA A 57 -8.85 -1.02 -22.04
C ALA A 57 -8.09 -0.32 -23.17
N GLY A 58 -8.46 0.92 -23.47
CA GLY A 58 -7.72 1.82 -24.37
C GLY A 58 -6.57 2.57 -23.69
N TYR A 59 -6.30 2.29 -22.41
CA TYR A 59 -5.41 3.09 -21.56
C TYR A 59 -4.05 2.44 -21.35
N LYS A 60 -3.03 3.27 -21.18
CA LYS A 60 -1.64 2.84 -20.93
C LYS A 60 -1.36 2.60 -19.45
N ILE A 61 -2.36 2.16 -18.70
CA ILE A 61 -2.25 1.76 -17.29
C ILE A 61 -2.24 0.23 -17.23
N TYR A 62 -1.12 -0.33 -16.80
CA TYR A 62 -0.90 -1.78 -16.76
C TYR A 62 -1.24 -2.36 -15.39
N GLU A 63 -1.55 -3.65 -15.36
CA GLU A 63 -1.77 -4.44 -14.14
C GLU A 63 -3.01 -3.96 -13.33
N MET A 64 -4.04 -3.44 -14.02
CA MET A 64 -5.31 -3.04 -13.38
C MET A 64 -6.03 -4.24 -12.74
N GLU A 65 -5.81 -5.43 -13.29
CA GLU A 65 -6.39 -6.70 -12.83
C GLU A 65 -5.76 -7.24 -11.54
N HIS A 66 -4.72 -6.63 -10.99
CA HIS A 66 -4.17 -7.10 -9.72
C HIS A 66 -5.16 -6.88 -8.57
N PRO A 67 -5.27 -7.84 -7.63
CA PRO A 67 -6.35 -7.88 -6.66
C PRO A 67 -6.48 -6.65 -5.75
N ASP A 68 -5.37 -5.99 -5.44
CA ASP A 68 -5.31 -4.86 -4.52
C ASP A 68 -5.47 -3.49 -5.19
N VAL A 69 -5.45 -3.43 -6.52
CA VAL A 69 -5.40 -2.15 -7.27
C VAL A 69 -6.63 -1.28 -7.00
N LEU A 70 -7.84 -1.86 -7.03
CA LEU A 70 -9.05 -1.11 -6.73
C LEU A 70 -9.08 -0.60 -5.28
N LEU A 71 -8.51 -1.35 -4.35
CA LEU A 71 -8.41 -0.95 -2.95
C LEU A 71 -7.43 0.22 -2.77
N TRP A 72 -6.31 0.23 -3.50
CA TRP A 72 -5.40 1.37 -3.53
C TRP A 72 -6.01 2.61 -4.19
N ALA A 73 -6.88 2.43 -5.18
CA ALA A 73 -7.66 3.53 -5.75
C ALA A 73 -8.59 4.17 -4.69
N VAL A 74 -9.28 3.35 -3.89
CA VAL A 74 -10.09 3.84 -2.76
C VAL A 74 -9.23 4.60 -1.74
N TRP A 75 -8.04 4.08 -1.40
CA TRP A 75 -7.11 4.76 -0.50
C TRP A 75 -6.63 6.11 -1.06
N ALA A 76 -6.32 6.19 -2.36
CA ALA A 76 -5.92 7.45 -3.00
C ALA A 76 -7.05 8.49 -2.94
N LEU A 77 -8.31 8.09 -3.19
CA LEU A 77 -9.48 8.95 -3.06
C LEU A 77 -9.77 9.34 -1.60
N GLN A 78 -9.44 8.48 -0.63
CA GLN A 78 -9.48 8.83 0.78
C GLN A 78 -8.46 9.94 1.11
N GLN A 79 -7.25 9.89 0.54
CA GLN A 79 -6.28 10.99 0.71
C GLN A 79 -6.78 12.29 0.06
N TYR A 80 -7.42 12.19 -1.11
CA TYR A 80 -8.06 13.35 -1.74
C TYR A 80 -9.14 13.98 -0.82
N ALA A 81 -9.99 13.17 -0.20
CA ALA A 81 -10.99 13.64 0.74
C ALA A 81 -10.40 14.35 1.97
N LYS A 82 -9.18 13.96 2.39
CA LYS A 82 -8.46 14.57 3.53
C LYS A 82 -7.82 15.92 3.19
N GLU A 83 -7.34 16.10 1.98
CA GLU A 83 -6.67 17.33 1.54
C GLU A 83 -7.66 18.35 0.91
N THR A 84 -8.85 17.89 0.50
CA THR A 84 -9.94 18.76 0.03
C THR A 84 -11.10 18.77 1.02
N SER A 85 -12.14 17.99 0.75
CA SER A 85 -13.21 17.69 1.69
C SER A 85 -13.92 16.38 1.34
N ARG A 86 -14.57 15.77 2.34
CA ARG A 86 -15.43 14.59 2.10
C ARG A 86 -16.56 14.90 1.12
N GLU A 87 -17.15 16.07 1.21
CA GLU A 87 -18.22 16.50 0.31
C GLU A 87 -17.72 16.57 -1.14
N GLN A 88 -16.57 17.18 -1.40
CA GLN A 88 -15.99 17.28 -2.73
C GLN A 88 -15.64 15.89 -3.29
N CYS A 89 -15.05 15.02 -2.48
CA CYS A 89 -14.77 13.64 -2.86
C CYS A 89 -16.05 12.89 -3.20
N ARG A 90 -17.10 13.02 -2.41
CA ARG A 90 -18.40 12.39 -2.63
C ARG A 90 -19.04 12.87 -3.94
N GLN A 91 -19.04 14.18 -4.19
CA GLN A 91 -19.62 14.75 -5.40
C GLN A 91 -18.90 14.29 -6.67
N LYS A 92 -17.57 14.19 -6.64
CA LYS A 92 -16.77 13.80 -7.82
C LYS A 92 -16.64 12.29 -7.99
N TYR A 93 -16.44 11.55 -6.90
CA TYR A 93 -16.02 10.16 -6.94
C TYR A 93 -16.93 9.21 -6.15
N GLY A 94 -18.03 9.70 -5.59
CA GLY A 94 -18.93 8.89 -4.75
C GLY A 94 -19.50 7.68 -5.49
N GLU A 95 -19.91 7.85 -6.76
CA GLU A 95 -20.41 6.73 -7.58
C GLU A 95 -19.28 5.74 -7.89
N LEU A 96 -18.09 6.21 -8.26
CA LEU A 96 -16.96 5.33 -8.53
C LEU A 96 -16.59 4.49 -7.28
N LEU A 97 -16.60 5.10 -6.11
CA LEU A 97 -16.31 4.40 -4.84
C LEU A 97 -17.37 3.33 -4.55
N LYS A 98 -18.66 3.63 -4.78
CA LYS A 98 -19.75 2.64 -4.64
C LYS A 98 -19.60 1.49 -5.63
N ASP A 99 -19.31 1.79 -6.89
CA ASP A 99 -19.10 0.79 -7.95
C ASP A 99 -17.94 -0.15 -7.62
N ILE A 100 -16.81 0.37 -7.12
CA ILE A 100 -15.66 -0.44 -6.69
C ILE A 100 -16.05 -1.38 -5.54
N ILE A 101 -16.69 -0.86 -4.50
CA ILE A 101 -17.10 -1.67 -3.35
C ILE A 101 -18.09 -2.76 -3.77
N GLU A 102 -19.07 -2.41 -4.60
CA GLU A 102 -20.08 -3.37 -5.05
C GLU A 102 -19.49 -4.43 -5.99
N PHE A 103 -18.55 -4.05 -6.86
CA PHE A 103 -17.82 -4.99 -7.71
C PHE A 103 -17.11 -6.07 -6.90
N ILE A 104 -16.46 -5.68 -5.80
CA ILE A 104 -15.77 -6.62 -4.89
C ILE A 104 -16.80 -7.45 -4.11
N ARG A 105 -17.86 -6.85 -3.58
CA ARG A 105 -18.92 -7.53 -2.82
C ARG A 105 -19.66 -8.57 -3.66
N GLN A 106 -19.88 -8.28 -4.94
CA GLN A 106 -20.51 -9.21 -5.89
C GLN A 106 -19.56 -10.29 -6.40
N ARG A 107 -18.30 -10.34 -5.94
CA ARG A 107 -17.29 -11.33 -6.34
C ARG A 107 -17.05 -11.34 -7.86
N LYS A 108 -17.08 -10.16 -8.48
CA LYS A 108 -16.88 -10.03 -9.94
C LYS A 108 -15.41 -9.97 -10.35
N HIS A 109 -14.50 -9.76 -9.40
CA HIS A 109 -13.08 -9.77 -9.67
C HIS A 109 -12.60 -11.21 -9.90
N GLU A 110 -11.80 -11.44 -10.96
CA GLU A 110 -11.33 -12.77 -11.33
C GLU A 110 -10.46 -13.45 -10.26
N ASN A 111 -9.73 -12.67 -9.46
CA ASN A 111 -8.82 -13.17 -8.44
C ASN A 111 -8.88 -12.38 -7.11
N LEU A 112 -10.09 -11.99 -6.70
CA LEU A 112 -10.32 -11.40 -5.38
C LEU A 112 -11.70 -11.84 -4.89
N PHE A 113 -11.74 -12.70 -3.89
CA PHE A 113 -12.96 -13.38 -3.46
C PHE A 113 -13.32 -12.97 -2.03
N LEU A 114 -14.47 -12.33 -1.87
CA LEU A 114 -15.03 -12.05 -0.55
C LEU A 114 -15.62 -13.34 0.05
N HIS A 115 -15.05 -13.78 1.18
CA HIS A 115 -15.54 -14.95 1.90
C HIS A 115 -16.59 -14.58 2.96
N GLU A 116 -17.29 -15.59 3.49
CA GLU A 116 -18.38 -15.41 4.50
C GLU A 116 -17.89 -14.78 5.81
N ASN A 117 -16.62 -14.98 6.15
CA ASN A 117 -15.98 -14.34 7.29
C ASN A 117 -15.62 -12.85 7.04
N GLY A 118 -16.00 -12.29 5.92
CA GLY A 118 -15.76 -10.90 5.54
C GLY A 118 -14.35 -10.60 5.02
N LEU A 119 -13.45 -11.58 4.98
CA LEU A 119 -12.09 -11.40 4.46
C LEU A 119 -12.02 -11.63 2.95
N LEU A 120 -11.07 -10.94 2.33
CA LEU A 120 -10.73 -11.12 0.92
C LEU A 120 -9.65 -12.18 0.77
N TYR A 121 -9.92 -13.15 -0.10
CA TYR A 121 -9.02 -14.22 -0.52
C TYR A 121 -8.52 -13.96 -1.93
N ALA A 122 -7.24 -14.20 -2.20
CA ALA A 122 -6.66 -14.14 -3.55
C ALA A 122 -5.69 -15.30 -3.78
N ASN A 123 -5.60 -15.79 -5.02
CA ASN A 123 -4.70 -16.88 -5.39
C ASN A 123 -3.42 -16.32 -6.01
N GLY A 124 -2.32 -16.48 -5.29
CA GLY A 124 -0.97 -16.06 -5.70
C GLY A 124 0.03 -17.23 -5.82
N THR A 125 -0.46 -18.47 -5.87
CA THR A 125 0.40 -19.67 -5.93
C THR A 125 1.30 -19.68 -7.16
N ASP A 126 0.70 -19.41 -8.34
CA ASP A 126 1.41 -19.48 -9.62
C ASP A 126 1.64 -18.10 -10.27
N LYS A 127 1.04 -17.04 -9.72
CA LYS A 127 1.15 -15.68 -10.24
C LYS A 127 1.48 -14.71 -9.10
N ALA A 128 2.47 -13.86 -9.31
CA ALA A 128 2.78 -12.78 -8.37
C ALA A 128 1.68 -11.70 -8.44
N ILE A 129 0.88 -11.57 -7.39
CA ILE A 129 -0.33 -10.73 -7.35
C ILE A 129 -0.23 -9.53 -6.42
N THR A 130 0.85 -9.45 -5.62
CA THR A 130 1.07 -8.36 -4.66
C THR A 130 2.20 -7.46 -5.14
N TRP A 131 2.51 -6.41 -4.38
CA TRP A 131 3.68 -5.58 -4.64
C TRP A 131 5.01 -6.36 -4.51
N MET A 132 5.02 -7.46 -3.74
CA MET A 132 6.14 -8.40 -3.68
C MET A 132 6.09 -9.36 -4.87
N ASN A 133 6.35 -8.82 -6.06
CA ASN A 133 6.04 -9.44 -7.36
C ASN A 133 7.23 -10.05 -8.10
N SER A 134 8.35 -10.30 -7.41
CA SER A 134 9.51 -10.93 -8.04
C SER A 134 9.21 -12.37 -8.48
N THR A 135 9.66 -12.71 -9.68
CA THR A 135 9.49 -14.06 -10.25
C THR A 135 10.82 -14.62 -10.74
N VAL A 136 10.99 -15.94 -10.59
CA VAL A 136 12.12 -16.69 -11.16
C VAL A 136 11.56 -17.84 -11.98
N ASN A 137 11.99 -17.95 -13.23
CA ASN A 137 11.47 -18.93 -14.18
C ASN A 137 9.93 -18.92 -14.32
N GLY A 138 9.32 -17.73 -14.21
CA GLY A 138 7.86 -17.55 -14.30
C GLY A 138 7.08 -17.86 -13.02
N HIS A 139 7.74 -18.29 -11.95
CA HIS A 139 7.09 -18.56 -10.65
C HIS A 139 7.39 -17.46 -9.63
N PRO A 140 6.43 -17.09 -8.79
CA PRO A 140 6.65 -16.13 -7.69
C PRO A 140 7.76 -16.60 -6.75
N VAL A 141 8.68 -15.72 -6.41
CA VAL A 141 9.70 -15.99 -5.36
C VAL A 141 9.00 -16.08 -3.99
N ILE A 142 7.94 -15.32 -3.81
CA ILE A 142 7.09 -15.32 -2.62
C ILE A 142 5.65 -15.57 -3.08
N PRO A 143 5.17 -16.83 -3.09
CA PRO A 143 3.82 -17.16 -3.54
C PRO A 143 2.80 -16.81 -2.46
N ARG A 144 2.49 -15.52 -2.32
CA ARG A 144 1.51 -15.03 -1.35
C ARG A 144 0.10 -15.35 -1.83
N THR A 145 -0.56 -16.26 -1.15
CA THR A 145 -1.90 -16.77 -1.51
C THR A 145 -2.78 -16.87 -0.26
N GLY A 146 -4.09 -16.84 -0.44
CA GLY A 146 -5.04 -16.91 0.65
C GLY A 146 -5.49 -15.52 1.13
N TYR A 147 -5.67 -15.38 2.44
CA TYR A 147 -5.91 -14.09 3.07
C TYR A 147 -4.57 -13.35 3.20
N ILE A 148 -4.42 -12.25 2.49
CA ILE A 148 -3.20 -11.43 2.47
C ILE A 148 -3.43 -10.22 3.39
N VAL A 149 -2.47 -9.94 4.27
CA VAL A 149 -2.67 -9.00 5.38
C VAL A 149 -2.98 -7.58 4.90
N GLU A 150 -2.22 -7.04 3.94
CA GLU A 150 -2.46 -5.68 3.45
C GLU A 150 -3.73 -5.57 2.61
N PHE A 151 -4.14 -6.62 1.88
CA PHE A 151 -5.40 -6.61 1.14
C PHE A 151 -6.59 -6.47 2.10
N ASN A 152 -6.54 -7.18 3.22
CA ASN A 152 -7.60 -7.15 4.22
C ASN A 152 -7.56 -5.90 5.09
N ALA A 153 -6.38 -5.31 5.33
CA ALA A 153 -6.27 -3.99 5.95
C ALA A 153 -6.85 -2.88 5.05
N LEU A 154 -6.53 -2.90 3.75
CA LEU A 154 -7.11 -1.99 2.75
C LEU A 154 -8.63 -2.16 2.65
N TRP A 155 -9.11 -3.40 2.64
CA TRP A 155 -10.53 -3.71 2.56
C TRP A 155 -11.32 -3.16 3.75
N TYR A 156 -10.84 -3.41 4.97
CA TYR A 156 -11.44 -2.84 6.17
C TYR A 156 -11.50 -1.32 6.11
N ASN A 157 -10.39 -0.68 5.75
CA ASN A 157 -10.31 0.77 5.60
C ASN A 157 -11.27 1.28 4.52
N ALA A 158 -11.38 0.59 3.37
CA ALA A 158 -12.29 0.97 2.29
C ALA A 158 -13.76 0.89 2.70
N LEU A 159 -14.16 -0.20 3.37
CA LEU A 159 -15.54 -0.37 3.85
C LEU A 159 -15.93 0.78 4.80
N ARG A 160 -15.09 1.11 5.78
CA ARG A 160 -15.36 2.16 6.76
C ARG A 160 -15.38 3.55 6.12
N PHE A 161 -14.42 3.84 5.24
CA PHE A 161 -14.36 5.11 4.55
C PHE A 161 -15.59 5.35 3.67
N VAL A 162 -15.99 4.35 2.87
CA VAL A 162 -17.15 4.46 1.98
C VAL A 162 -18.44 4.49 2.79
N ALA A 163 -18.55 3.73 3.90
CA ALA A 163 -19.69 3.81 4.81
C ALA A 163 -19.92 5.22 5.31
N ASP A 164 -18.87 5.91 5.76
CA ASP A 164 -18.95 7.29 6.20
C ASP A 164 -19.43 8.24 5.09
N LEU A 165 -18.88 8.11 3.87
CA LEU A 165 -19.27 8.95 2.73
C LEU A 165 -20.73 8.76 2.32
N VAL A 166 -21.19 7.51 2.21
CA VAL A 166 -22.58 7.24 1.81
C VAL A 166 -23.59 7.59 2.91
N ARG A 167 -23.18 7.58 4.18
CA ARG A 167 -23.99 8.05 5.30
C ARG A 167 -24.20 9.57 5.24
N GLU A 168 -23.14 10.32 4.93
CA GLU A 168 -23.21 11.76 4.70
C GLU A 168 -24.07 12.14 3.48
N ASP A 169 -24.22 11.21 2.51
CA ASP A 169 -25.12 11.32 1.35
C ASP A 169 -26.57 10.95 1.66
N GLY A 170 -26.87 10.57 2.90
CA GLY A 170 -28.20 10.17 3.33
C GLY A 170 -28.56 8.70 3.01
N ASN A 171 -27.68 7.93 2.41
CA ASN A 171 -27.89 6.50 2.14
C ASN A 171 -27.53 5.64 3.36
N VAL A 172 -28.35 5.78 4.42
CA VAL A 172 -28.13 5.12 5.70
C VAL A 172 -28.18 3.61 5.59
N LEU A 173 -29.05 3.05 4.74
CA LEU A 173 -29.14 1.59 4.57
C LEU A 173 -27.86 0.98 4.02
N LEU A 174 -27.26 1.59 3.01
CA LEU A 174 -25.99 1.12 2.48
C LEU A 174 -24.87 1.32 3.50
N ALA A 175 -24.82 2.47 4.17
CA ALA A 175 -23.81 2.75 5.19
C ALA A 175 -23.84 1.70 6.31
N ASP A 176 -25.03 1.38 6.85
CA ASP A 176 -25.20 0.37 7.90
C ASP A 176 -24.79 -1.03 7.42
N ALA A 177 -25.12 -1.39 6.16
CA ALA A 177 -24.68 -2.66 5.58
C ALA A 177 -23.15 -2.76 5.45
N LEU A 178 -22.47 -1.65 5.07
CA LEU A 178 -21.01 -1.61 5.00
C LEU A 178 -20.37 -1.65 6.39
N ASP A 179 -20.97 -0.99 7.38
CA ASP A 179 -20.48 -1.04 8.77
C ASP A 179 -20.60 -2.44 9.35
N VAL A 180 -21.72 -3.13 9.17
CA VAL A 180 -21.89 -4.52 9.60
C VAL A 180 -20.83 -5.43 8.95
N GLN A 181 -20.58 -5.24 7.65
CA GLN A 181 -19.54 -6.00 6.95
C GLN A 181 -18.13 -5.67 7.49
N ALA A 182 -17.84 -4.39 7.77
CA ALA A 182 -16.58 -3.98 8.37
C ALA A 182 -16.38 -4.60 9.77
N GLU A 183 -17.42 -4.70 10.58
CA GLU A 183 -17.35 -5.36 11.89
C GLU A 183 -16.99 -6.84 11.77
N VAL A 184 -17.62 -7.56 10.84
CA VAL A 184 -17.30 -8.97 10.56
C VAL A 184 -15.85 -9.09 10.07
N THR A 185 -15.46 -8.26 9.10
CA THR A 185 -14.10 -8.22 8.55
C THR A 185 -13.06 -7.94 9.64
N GLY A 186 -13.31 -6.94 10.51
CA GLY A 186 -12.39 -6.55 11.57
C GLY A 186 -12.17 -7.64 12.61
N LYS A 187 -13.23 -8.35 12.99
CA LYS A 187 -13.18 -9.50 13.91
C LYS A 187 -12.34 -10.63 13.33
N SER A 188 -12.66 -11.03 12.11
CA SER A 188 -11.92 -12.08 11.40
C SER A 188 -10.47 -11.68 11.11
N PHE A 189 -10.20 -10.40 10.85
CA PHE A 189 -8.83 -9.90 10.66
C PHE A 189 -7.96 -10.17 11.89
N ILE A 190 -8.47 -9.86 13.09
CA ILE A 190 -7.74 -10.11 14.33
C ILE A 190 -7.57 -11.62 14.58
N GLU A 191 -8.62 -12.40 14.38
CA GLU A 191 -8.61 -13.86 14.59
C GLU A 191 -7.62 -14.57 13.65
N VAL A 192 -7.51 -14.12 12.38
CA VAL A 192 -6.70 -14.77 11.36
C VAL A 192 -5.24 -14.30 11.40
N PHE A 193 -5.01 -12.99 11.53
CA PHE A 193 -3.67 -12.45 11.34
C PHE A 193 -2.88 -12.22 12.63
N ARG A 194 -3.53 -11.93 13.75
CA ARG A 194 -2.82 -11.62 14.97
C ARG A 194 -2.30 -12.90 15.64
N ASN A 195 -1.00 -12.94 15.85
CA ASN A 195 -0.34 -14.07 16.52
C ASN A 195 0.00 -13.76 17.99
N GLU A 196 0.43 -14.79 18.72
CA GLU A 196 0.79 -14.72 20.14
C GLU A 196 1.99 -13.81 20.44
N TYR A 197 2.84 -13.52 19.45
CA TYR A 197 4.00 -12.64 19.58
C TYR A 197 3.67 -11.15 19.36
N GLY A 198 2.40 -10.83 19.05
CA GLY A 198 1.92 -9.44 18.92
C GLY A 198 2.17 -8.77 17.59
N TYR A 199 2.53 -9.53 16.53
CA TYR A 199 2.59 -9.04 15.16
C TYR A 199 1.53 -9.75 14.28
N LEU A 200 1.47 -9.40 13.01
CA LEU A 200 0.51 -9.98 12.07
C LEU A 200 1.21 -10.94 11.12
N LEU A 201 0.59 -12.10 10.89
CA LEU A 201 0.98 -13.03 9.86
C LEU A 201 0.91 -12.34 8.49
N ASP A 202 1.82 -12.66 7.58
CA ASP A 202 1.89 -12.00 6.28
C ASP A 202 0.76 -12.46 5.33
N TYR A 203 0.50 -13.76 5.31
CA TYR A 203 -0.69 -14.35 4.68
C TYR A 203 -1.08 -15.66 5.36
N VAL A 204 -2.34 -16.07 5.14
CA VAL A 204 -2.90 -17.31 5.66
C VAL A 204 -3.73 -18.01 4.58
N ASP A 205 -3.40 -19.27 4.28
CA ASP A 205 -4.12 -20.13 3.35
C ASP A 205 -4.47 -21.47 4.01
N GLY A 206 -5.67 -21.59 4.53
CA GLY A 206 -6.11 -22.74 5.32
C GLY A 206 -5.21 -22.95 6.54
N ASN A 207 -4.46 -24.06 6.57
CA ASN A 207 -3.52 -24.36 7.64
C ASN A 207 -2.11 -23.81 7.42
N MET A 208 -1.84 -23.24 6.25
CA MET A 208 -0.57 -22.58 5.95
C MET A 208 -0.59 -21.14 6.47
N MET A 209 0.36 -20.81 7.33
CA MET A 209 0.51 -19.50 7.93
C MET A 209 1.93 -18.99 7.68
N ASP A 210 2.08 -17.83 7.05
CA ASP A 210 3.40 -17.21 6.94
C ASP A 210 3.74 -16.38 8.19
N TRP A 211 4.64 -16.93 9.00
CA TRP A 211 5.15 -16.33 10.23
C TRP A 211 6.30 -15.34 9.99
N SER A 212 6.69 -15.12 8.75
CA SER A 212 7.76 -14.19 8.41
C SER A 212 7.40 -12.77 8.87
N VAL A 213 8.33 -12.12 9.56
CA VAL A 213 8.16 -10.71 9.89
C VAL A 213 8.46 -9.89 8.65
N ARG A 214 7.40 -9.37 8.02
CA ARG A 214 7.41 -8.56 6.80
C ARG A 214 6.75 -7.21 7.04
N PRO A 215 7.06 -6.19 6.23
CA PRO A 215 6.55 -4.83 6.44
C PRO A 215 5.05 -4.67 6.17
N ASN A 216 4.40 -5.62 5.51
CA ASN A 216 3.00 -5.52 5.08
C ASN A 216 2.01 -5.30 6.22
N MET A 217 2.34 -5.75 7.43
CA MET A 217 1.54 -5.53 8.63
C MET A 217 1.41 -4.04 9.01
N ILE A 218 2.32 -3.17 8.53
CA ILE A 218 2.32 -1.75 8.91
C ILE A 218 1.11 -1.00 8.34
N PHE A 219 0.55 -1.46 7.23
CA PHE A 219 -0.63 -0.84 6.63
C PHE A 219 -1.83 -0.88 7.57
N ALA A 220 -2.03 -1.99 8.31
CA ALA A 220 -3.08 -2.09 9.31
C ALA A 220 -2.92 -1.09 10.47
N VAL A 221 -1.72 -0.57 10.71
CA VAL A 221 -1.44 0.47 11.72
C VAL A 221 -1.58 1.87 11.14
N ALA A 222 -1.15 2.07 9.89
CA ALA A 222 -1.07 3.36 9.23
C ALA A 222 -2.43 3.89 8.73
N PHE A 223 -3.34 3.02 8.30
CA PHE A 223 -4.61 3.47 7.74
C PHE A 223 -5.53 4.17 8.74
N ASP A 224 -6.37 5.07 8.26
CA ASP A 224 -7.31 5.85 9.08
C ASP A 224 -8.28 4.94 9.84
N TYR A 225 -8.80 3.93 9.14
CA TYR A 225 -9.64 2.90 9.73
C TYR A 225 -8.85 1.60 9.84
N SER A 226 -8.78 1.07 11.02
CA SER A 226 -7.99 -0.11 11.35
C SER A 226 -8.77 -1.03 12.29
N PRO A 227 -8.74 -2.34 12.08
CA PRO A 227 -9.36 -3.29 13.01
C PRO A 227 -8.60 -3.43 14.32
N LEU A 228 -7.35 -2.95 14.39
CA LEU A 228 -6.48 -3.06 15.56
C LEU A 228 -6.78 -1.95 16.57
N ASP A 229 -6.80 -2.28 17.85
CA ASP A 229 -6.79 -1.32 18.93
C ASP A 229 -5.40 -0.64 19.08
N ARG A 230 -5.31 0.36 19.98
CA ARG A 230 -4.07 1.11 20.17
C ARG A 230 -2.91 0.24 20.69
N ALA A 231 -3.18 -0.71 21.57
CA ALA A 231 -2.16 -1.58 22.13
C ALA A 231 -1.63 -2.55 21.08
N GLN A 232 -2.52 -3.14 20.28
CA GLN A 232 -2.18 -4.00 19.15
C GLN A 232 -1.39 -3.25 18.08
N LYS A 233 -1.81 -2.04 17.70
CA LYS A 233 -1.04 -1.17 16.78
C LYS A 233 0.37 -0.91 17.27
N LYS A 234 0.52 -0.63 18.58
CA LYS A 234 1.82 -0.39 19.17
C LYS A 234 2.70 -1.64 19.11
N GLN A 235 2.17 -2.83 19.40
CA GLN A 235 2.91 -4.09 19.31
C GLN A 235 3.42 -4.34 17.90
N VAL A 236 2.57 -4.17 16.89
CA VAL A 236 2.95 -4.32 15.46
C VAL A 236 4.04 -3.32 15.08
N LEU A 237 3.88 -2.05 15.47
CA LEU A 237 4.86 -1.00 15.20
C LEU A 237 6.20 -1.28 15.87
N ASP A 238 6.22 -1.73 17.13
CA ASP A 238 7.44 -2.06 17.89
C ASP A 238 8.23 -3.20 17.20
N ILE A 239 7.53 -4.23 16.73
CA ILE A 239 8.15 -5.34 15.99
C ILE A 239 8.69 -4.84 14.64
N ALA A 240 7.93 -4.05 13.88
CA ALA A 240 8.40 -3.48 12.63
C ALA A 240 9.63 -2.61 12.83
N THR A 241 9.65 -1.77 13.87
CA THR A 241 10.79 -0.94 14.23
C THR A 241 12.03 -1.78 14.55
N LYS A 242 11.87 -2.80 15.37
CA LYS A 242 12.96 -3.65 15.83
C LYS A 242 13.58 -4.50 14.73
N GLU A 243 12.73 -5.08 13.87
CA GLU A 243 13.16 -6.12 12.93
C GLU A 243 13.42 -5.56 11.51
N LEU A 244 12.72 -4.50 11.11
CA LEU A 244 12.67 -4.08 9.71
C LEU A 244 13.25 -2.70 9.45
N LEU A 245 13.26 -1.79 10.43
CA LEU A 245 13.71 -0.41 10.21
C LEU A 245 15.19 -0.34 9.85
N THR A 246 15.48 0.40 8.78
CA THR A 246 16.83 0.83 8.40
C THR A 246 16.85 2.34 8.16
N PRO A 247 18.01 2.98 8.04
CA PRO A 247 18.08 4.40 7.67
C PRO A 247 17.53 4.72 6.27
N LYS A 248 17.32 3.72 5.43
CA LYS A 248 16.97 3.88 4.00
C LYS A 248 15.59 3.30 3.61
N GLY A 249 14.88 2.71 4.55
CA GLY A 249 13.58 2.07 4.29
C GLY A 249 13.27 0.95 5.26
N LEU A 250 12.12 0.30 5.09
CA LEU A 250 11.83 -0.95 5.80
C LEU A 250 12.35 -2.15 5.00
N ARG A 251 13.02 -3.07 5.69
CA ARG A 251 13.37 -4.37 5.12
C ARG A 251 12.11 -5.14 4.74
N THR A 252 12.18 -5.84 3.64
CA THR A 252 11.10 -6.71 3.14
C THR A 252 10.98 -8.04 3.88
N LEU A 253 12.02 -8.38 4.66
CA LEU A 253 12.06 -9.58 5.51
C LEU A 253 12.99 -9.31 6.69
N SER A 254 12.63 -9.81 7.88
CA SER A 254 13.48 -9.75 9.08
C SER A 254 14.78 -10.52 8.86
N PRO A 255 15.93 -9.99 9.33
CA PRO A 255 17.21 -10.70 9.34
C PRO A 255 17.20 -12.05 10.07
N LYS A 256 16.20 -12.28 10.92
CA LYS A 256 16.05 -13.53 11.68
C LYS A 256 15.28 -14.61 10.92
N SER A 257 14.66 -14.25 9.81
CA SER A 257 13.86 -15.19 9.01
C SER A 257 14.75 -16.03 8.09
N GLY A 258 14.40 -17.30 7.92
CA GLY A 258 15.01 -18.13 6.89
C GLY A 258 14.82 -17.52 5.49
N GLY A 259 15.82 -17.60 4.64
CA GLY A 259 15.79 -17.00 3.30
C GLY A 259 16.10 -15.50 3.25
N TYR A 260 16.52 -14.88 4.37
CA TYR A 260 16.98 -13.49 4.38
C TYR A 260 18.13 -13.27 3.39
N ASN A 261 17.89 -12.42 2.39
CA ASN A 261 18.83 -12.09 1.32
C ASN A 261 18.80 -10.56 1.08
N PRO A 262 19.61 -9.80 1.82
CA PRO A 262 19.50 -8.34 1.86
C PRO A 262 20.16 -7.61 0.69
N ASN A 263 21.00 -8.30 -0.13
CA ASN A 263 21.83 -7.64 -1.12
C ASN A 263 21.27 -7.87 -2.53
N TYR A 264 20.89 -6.78 -3.19
CA TYR A 264 20.39 -6.80 -4.58
C TYR A 264 21.56 -6.70 -5.58
N VAL A 265 22.33 -7.79 -5.72
CA VAL A 265 23.56 -7.85 -6.51
C VAL A 265 23.65 -9.13 -7.32
N GLY A 266 24.56 -9.14 -8.32
CA GLY A 266 24.85 -10.31 -9.15
C GLY A 266 23.97 -10.43 -10.39
N PRO A 267 23.93 -11.63 -11.02
CA PRO A 267 23.07 -11.93 -12.16
C PRO A 267 21.58 -11.72 -11.86
N GLN A 268 20.74 -11.55 -12.90
CA GLN A 268 19.31 -11.27 -12.76
C GLN A 268 18.62 -12.22 -11.79
N ILE A 269 18.83 -13.51 -11.94
CA ILE A 269 18.18 -14.52 -11.08
C ILE A 269 18.51 -14.36 -9.59
N GLN A 270 19.73 -13.96 -9.25
CA GLN A 270 20.13 -13.69 -7.85
C GLN A 270 19.44 -12.43 -7.32
N ARG A 271 19.35 -11.40 -8.15
CA ARG A 271 18.65 -10.17 -7.82
C ARG A 271 17.14 -10.41 -7.62
N ASP A 272 16.53 -11.23 -8.49
CA ASP A 272 15.11 -11.56 -8.37
C ASP A 272 14.81 -12.32 -7.08
N TYR A 273 15.70 -13.22 -6.64
CA TYR A 273 15.59 -13.87 -5.33
C TYR A 273 15.76 -12.90 -4.15
N ALA A 274 16.55 -11.85 -4.29
CA ALA A 274 16.79 -10.88 -3.22
C ALA A 274 15.71 -9.80 -3.13
N TYR A 275 14.98 -9.53 -4.21
CA TYR A 275 14.18 -8.33 -4.46
C TYR A 275 13.20 -7.99 -3.33
N HIS A 276 12.57 -9.00 -2.70
CA HIS A 276 11.67 -8.84 -1.56
C HIS A 276 12.01 -9.78 -0.39
N GLN A 277 13.29 -10.14 -0.26
CA GLN A 277 13.76 -11.09 0.77
C GLN A 277 14.78 -10.47 1.74
N GLY A 278 14.66 -9.17 2.00
CA GLY A 278 15.52 -8.49 2.96
C GLY A 278 16.03 -7.13 2.50
N THR A 279 15.89 -6.78 1.23
CA THR A 279 16.14 -5.42 0.72
C THR A 279 15.24 -4.40 1.39
N ALA A 280 15.69 -3.15 1.50
CA ALA A 280 14.95 -2.07 2.14
C ALA A 280 14.26 -1.17 1.09
N TRP A 281 13.00 -0.82 1.34
CA TRP A 281 12.18 -0.05 0.43
C TRP A 281 11.71 1.26 1.06
N PRO A 282 12.11 2.43 0.51
CA PRO A 282 11.78 3.73 1.08
C PRO A 282 10.28 4.06 1.14
N TRP A 283 9.47 3.64 0.16
CA TRP A 283 8.04 3.97 0.14
C TRP A 283 7.29 3.46 1.39
N LEU A 284 7.73 2.34 1.94
CA LEU A 284 7.17 1.79 3.18
C LEU A 284 7.41 2.71 4.39
N MET A 285 8.44 3.58 4.32
CA MET A 285 8.70 4.56 5.38
C MET A 285 7.58 5.58 5.52
N GLY A 286 6.90 5.94 4.44
CA GLY A 286 5.75 6.83 4.52
C GLY A 286 4.66 6.28 5.43
N PHE A 287 4.25 5.04 5.21
CA PHE A 287 3.27 4.36 6.06
C PHE A 287 3.80 4.08 7.47
N TYR A 288 5.07 3.71 7.61
CA TYR A 288 5.69 3.52 8.91
C TYR A 288 5.71 4.80 9.74
N MET A 289 6.10 5.92 9.15
CA MET A 289 6.16 7.22 9.82
C MET A 289 4.75 7.70 10.20
N GLU A 290 3.76 7.53 9.33
CA GLU A 290 2.37 7.82 9.66
C GLU A 290 1.87 6.97 10.82
N ALA A 291 2.14 5.64 10.80
CA ALA A 291 1.82 4.74 11.90
C ALA A 291 2.49 5.18 13.21
N TYR A 292 3.75 5.59 13.15
CA TYR A 292 4.49 6.08 14.30
C TYR A 292 3.87 7.36 14.89
N LEU A 293 3.52 8.34 14.05
CA LEU A 293 2.84 9.56 14.48
C LEU A 293 1.45 9.30 15.05
N ARG A 294 0.71 8.32 14.54
CA ARG A 294 -0.60 7.93 15.10
C ARG A 294 -0.47 7.44 16.55
N ILE A 295 0.58 6.73 16.88
CA ILE A 295 0.83 6.19 18.22
C ILE A 295 1.44 7.24 19.15
N TYR A 296 2.49 7.92 18.71
CA TYR A 296 3.33 8.76 19.57
C TYR A 296 3.01 10.26 19.46
N LYS A 297 2.21 10.68 18.46
CA LYS A 297 1.82 12.08 18.28
C LYS A 297 3.05 13.01 18.25
N MET A 298 2.97 14.15 18.94
CA MET A 298 4.05 15.14 19.07
C MET A 298 5.37 14.55 19.57
N SER A 299 5.33 13.57 20.47
CA SER A 299 6.54 12.95 21.00
C SER A 299 7.31 12.12 19.96
N GLY A 300 6.68 11.78 18.84
CA GLY A 300 7.32 11.05 17.74
C GLY A 300 8.04 11.92 16.72
N LEU A 301 7.84 13.24 16.70
CA LEU A 301 8.33 14.12 15.63
C LEU A 301 9.85 14.05 15.44
N SER A 302 10.63 14.23 16.50
CA SER A 302 12.08 14.22 16.39
C SER A 302 12.67 12.89 15.92
N PHE A 303 11.95 11.79 16.15
CA PHE A 303 12.35 10.48 15.63
C PHE A 303 12.12 10.43 14.11
N ILE A 304 10.97 10.87 13.64
CA ILE A 304 10.61 10.89 12.21
C ILE A 304 11.55 11.79 11.43
N GLU A 305 11.86 12.99 11.93
CA GLU A 305 12.81 13.93 11.31
C GLU A 305 14.18 13.29 11.12
N ARG A 306 14.68 12.58 12.11
CA ARG A 306 15.95 11.86 12.00
C ARG A 306 15.93 10.74 10.95
N GLN A 307 14.78 10.08 10.77
CA GLN A 307 14.64 9.07 9.70
C GLN A 307 14.68 9.72 8.31
N LEU A 308 14.09 10.90 8.15
CA LEU A 308 14.10 11.64 6.88
C LEU A 308 15.49 12.09 6.48
N ILE A 309 16.34 12.52 7.42
CA ILE A 309 17.75 12.88 7.17
C ILE A 309 18.48 11.72 6.49
N GLY A 310 18.20 10.48 6.88
CA GLY A 310 18.78 9.29 6.25
C GLY A 310 18.47 9.12 4.77
N LEU A 311 17.41 9.75 4.27
CA LEU A 311 17.01 9.73 2.85
C LEU A 311 17.47 10.98 2.10
N GLU A 312 17.69 12.10 2.79
CA GLU A 312 18.07 13.39 2.17
C GLU A 312 19.37 13.28 1.38
N ASP A 313 20.39 12.64 1.92
CA ASP A 313 21.68 12.44 1.26
C ASP A 313 21.54 11.70 -0.07
N GLU A 314 20.56 10.81 -0.20
CA GLU A 314 20.34 10.00 -1.41
C GLU A 314 19.82 10.82 -2.59
N LEU A 315 19.22 11.99 -2.34
CA LEU A 315 18.69 12.86 -3.39
C LEU A 315 19.76 13.40 -4.36
N THR A 316 21.04 13.20 -4.04
CA THR A 316 22.18 13.66 -4.87
C THR A 316 23.07 12.51 -5.36
N ILE A 317 22.82 11.25 -4.92
CA ILE A 317 23.74 10.13 -5.19
C ILE A 317 23.34 9.37 -6.47
N HIS A 318 22.11 8.90 -6.56
CA HIS A 318 21.66 8.06 -7.68
C HIS A 318 20.98 8.85 -8.80
N CYS A 319 20.17 9.84 -8.41
CA CYS A 319 19.50 10.76 -9.33
C CYS A 319 19.28 12.08 -8.59
N ILE A 320 19.47 13.18 -9.27
CA ILE A 320 19.25 14.51 -8.67
C ILE A 320 17.76 14.66 -8.32
N SER A 321 17.48 14.99 -7.06
CA SER A 321 16.14 15.20 -6.52
C SER A 321 15.21 14.00 -6.66
N SER A 322 15.75 12.76 -6.59
CA SER A 322 14.95 11.53 -6.63
C SER A 322 15.58 10.44 -5.77
N LEU A 323 14.82 9.36 -5.56
CA LEU A 323 15.23 8.21 -4.79
C LEU A 323 15.27 6.96 -5.67
N PRO A 324 16.29 6.08 -5.51
CA PRO A 324 16.33 4.80 -6.21
C PRO A 324 15.19 3.90 -5.73
N GLU A 325 14.94 2.85 -6.50
CA GLU A 325 13.84 1.91 -6.25
C GLU A 325 13.92 1.22 -4.89
N LEU A 326 15.09 0.72 -4.53
CA LEU A 326 15.32 0.01 -3.27
C LEU A 326 16.78 0.18 -2.81
N PHE A 327 17.04 -0.30 -1.60
CA PHE A 327 18.38 -0.34 -1.02
C PHE A 327 18.73 -1.76 -0.58
N ASP A 328 20.03 -2.07 -0.57
CA ASP A 328 20.49 -3.25 0.16
C ASP A 328 20.04 -3.16 1.62
N GLY A 329 19.58 -4.27 2.20
CA GLY A 329 19.03 -4.28 3.56
C GLY A 329 20.07 -4.26 4.68
N ASN A 330 21.36 -4.39 4.34
CA ASN A 330 22.49 -4.33 5.28
C ASN A 330 23.44 -3.18 4.92
N PRO A 331 24.22 -2.67 5.89
CA PRO A 331 25.25 -1.66 5.63
C PRO A 331 26.17 -2.06 4.48
N PRO A 332 26.56 -1.13 3.60
CA PRO A 332 26.35 0.31 3.66
C PRO A 332 25.02 0.80 3.07
N PHE A 333 24.00 -0.05 2.92
CA PHE A 333 22.67 0.30 2.39
C PHE A 333 22.74 0.96 1.01
N LYS A 334 23.38 0.32 0.06
CA LYS A 334 23.52 0.84 -1.32
C LYS A 334 22.17 0.90 -2.02
N GLY A 335 21.89 2.03 -2.69
CA GLY A 335 20.76 2.17 -3.61
C GLY A 335 20.87 1.26 -4.81
N ARG A 336 19.75 0.71 -5.26
CA ARG A 336 19.62 -0.31 -6.30
C ARG A 336 18.37 -0.11 -7.14
N GLY A 337 18.28 -0.88 -8.23
CA GLY A 337 17.11 -0.88 -9.11
C GLY A 337 17.01 0.37 -9.98
N ALA A 338 15.79 0.81 -10.26
CA ALA A 338 15.54 2.03 -11.02
C ALA A 338 16.14 3.25 -10.30
N VAL A 339 16.71 4.18 -11.06
CA VAL A 339 17.39 5.36 -10.50
C VAL A 339 16.43 6.38 -9.89
N SER A 340 15.16 6.34 -10.33
CA SER A 340 14.08 7.17 -9.80
C SER A 340 12.84 6.31 -9.69
N PHE A 341 12.21 6.29 -8.52
CA PHE A 341 11.05 5.44 -8.25
C PHE A 341 9.92 6.26 -7.61
N ALA A 342 8.77 6.28 -8.30
CA ALA A 342 7.67 7.19 -7.98
C ALA A 342 7.13 7.02 -6.57
N MET A 343 6.86 5.78 -6.12
CA MET A 343 6.33 5.52 -4.78
C MET A 343 7.27 6.04 -3.68
N ASN A 344 8.59 5.93 -3.86
CA ASN A 344 9.56 6.39 -2.87
C ASN A 344 9.54 7.91 -2.72
N VAL A 345 9.55 8.64 -3.83
CA VAL A 345 9.46 10.10 -3.82
C VAL A 345 8.12 10.56 -3.26
N ALA A 346 7.03 9.93 -3.73
CA ALA A 346 5.67 10.25 -3.29
C ALA A 346 5.48 10.12 -1.78
N GLU A 347 5.95 9.04 -1.19
CA GLU A 347 5.75 8.78 0.22
C GLU A 347 6.61 9.70 1.11
N VAL A 348 7.81 10.09 0.65
CA VAL A 348 8.61 11.12 1.34
C VAL A 348 7.88 12.47 1.30
N LEU A 349 7.35 12.90 0.15
CA LEU A 349 6.58 14.13 0.02
C LEU A 349 5.32 14.11 0.89
N ARG A 350 4.60 12.98 0.91
CA ARG A 350 3.39 12.80 1.73
C ARG A 350 3.69 12.94 3.23
N ILE A 351 4.81 12.39 3.71
CA ILE A 351 5.22 12.54 5.09
C ILE A 351 5.66 13.96 5.42
N LEU A 352 6.39 14.62 4.53
CA LEU A 352 6.75 16.04 4.71
C LEU A 352 5.50 16.92 4.85
N LYS A 353 4.48 16.69 4.00
CA LYS A 353 3.17 17.36 4.14
C LYS A 353 2.47 17.04 5.46
N LEU A 354 2.51 15.78 5.89
CA LEU A 354 1.94 15.38 7.17
C LEU A 354 2.64 16.08 8.35
N LEU A 355 3.98 16.15 8.32
CA LEU A 355 4.77 16.84 9.35
C LEU A 355 4.48 18.34 9.40
N SER A 356 4.27 18.99 8.25
CA SER A 356 3.97 20.43 8.21
C SER A 356 2.68 20.82 8.98
N LYS A 357 1.80 19.86 9.26
CA LYS A 357 0.60 20.06 10.08
C LYS A 357 0.89 20.13 11.59
N TYR A 358 2.12 19.85 12.01
CA TYR A 358 2.56 19.90 13.42
C TYR A 358 3.39 21.15 13.75
N TYR A 359 3.74 21.93 12.75
CA TYR A 359 4.46 23.22 12.85
C TYR A 359 3.60 24.38 12.39
#